data_6efe16c61be05dd65d2fa42d33cc63e0
#
_entry.id   6efe16c61be05dd65d2fa42d33cc63e0
#
_cell.length_a   1.000
_cell.length_b   1.000
_cell.length_c   1.000
_cell.angle_alpha   90.00
_cell.angle_beta   90.00
_cell.angle_gamma   90.00
#
_symmetry.space_group_name_H-M   'P 1'
#
loop_
_entity.id
_entity.type
_entity.pdbx_description
1 polymer ?
#
loop_
_entity_poly.entity_id
_entity_poly.type
_entity_poly.pdbx_seq_one_letter_code
_entity_poly.pdbx_strand_id
1 'polypeptide(L)'
;MNRKGNVYYSGVLAGRIEEVPEGYRFAYDSDYLATLGTRAISMTLPKSTKPYMSKVLYPFFYGLLAEGVLKETQCRKLKLDENDHFGRLLKTANSDTIGAVTVVEELEA
;
A
#
# COMPACT_ATOMS: atom_id res chain seq x y z
N MET A 1 -17.64 2.69 -4.52
CA MET A 1 -16.47 2.11 -5.22
C MET A 1 -15.31 2.02 -4.27
N ASN A 2 -14.59 0.92 -4.32
CA ASN A 2 -13.48 0.72 -3.42
C ASN A 2 -12.19 1.32 -4.00
N ARG A 3 -11.45 2.02 -3.15
CA ARG A 3 -10.14 2.52 -3.56
C ARG A 3 -9.14 1.36 -3.53
N LYS A 4 -8.21 1.36 -4.49
CA LYS A 4 -7.21 0.29 -4.65
C LYS A 4 -5.85 0.88 -4.96
N GLY A 5 -4.80 0.14 -4.56
CA GLY A 5 -3.43 0.48 -4.90
C GLY A 5 -2.65 -0.75 -5.33
N ASN A 6 -1.81 -0.59 -6.34
CA ASN A 6 -0.86 -1.61 -6.73
C ASN A 6 0.41 -1.46 -5.91
N VAL A 7 0.86 -2.56 -5.34
CA VAL A 7 2.02 -2.59 -4.44
C VAL A 7 3.21 -3.17 -5.19
N TYR A 8 4.31 -2.42 -5.21
CA TYR A 8 5.54 -2.81 -5.92
C TYR A 8 6.66 -3.05 -4.92
N TYR A 9 7.50 -4.02 -5.21
CA TYR A 9 8.74 -4.26 -4.48
C TYR A 9 9.90 -4.05 -5.46
N SER A 10 10.71 -3.04 -5.20
CA SER A 10 11.82 -2.65 -6.09
C SER A 10 11.38 -2.54 -7.55
N GLY A 11 10.23 -1.96 -7.79
CA GLY A 11 9.69 -1.72 -9.13
C GLY A 11 8.95 -2.90 -9.74
N VAL A 12 8.85 -4.03 -9.05
CA VAL A 12 8.14 -5.22 -9.55
C VAL A 12 6.79 -5.32 -8.84
N LEU A 13 5.72 -5.52 -9.61
CA LEU A 13 4.38 -5.66 -9.03
C LEU A 13 4.33 -6.87 -8.11
N ALA A 14 4.08 -6.62 -6.82
CA ALA A 14 4.04 -7.65 -5.80
C ALA A 14 2.63 -8.03 -5.39
N GLY A 15 1.69 -7.09 -5.43
CA GLY A 15 0.33 -7.36 -5.00
C GLY A 15 -0.56 -6.13 -5.11
N ARG A 16 -1.73 -6.25 -4.51
CA ARG A 16 -2.73 -5.17 -4.51
C ARG A 16 -3.34 -5.03 -3.13
N ILE A 17 -3.44 -3.78 -2.68
CA ILE A 17 -4.18 -3.44 -1.47
C ILE A 17 -5.46 -2.73 -1.88
N GLU A 18 -6.59 -3.11 -1.25
CA GLU A 18 -7.85 -2.45 -1.54
C GLU A 18 -8.66 -2.23 -0.28
N GLU A 19 -9.46 -1.18 -0.31
CA GLU A 19 -10.45 -0.87 0.72
C GLU A 19 -11.69 -1.71 0.44
N VAL A 20 -12.18 -2.41 1.48
CA VAL A 20 -13.37 -3.26 1.37
C VAL A 20 -14.35 -2.86 2.47
N PRO A 21 -15.62 -3.30 2.41
CA PRO A 21 -16.60 -2.90 3.44
C PRO A 21 -16.16 -3.22 4.87
N GLU A 22 -15.43 -4.30 5.08
CA GLU A 22 -14.97 -4.72 6.39
C GLU A 22 -13.62 -4.13 6.79
N GLY A 23 -13.00 -3.32 5.92
CA GLY A 23 -11.69 -2.73 6.19
C GLY A 23 -10.79 -2.76 4.98
N TYR A 24 -9.76 -3.63 4.99
CA TYR A 24 -8.75 -3.70 3.93
C TYR A 24 -8.44 -5.14 3.55
N ARG A 25 -8.07 -5.32 2.28
CA ARG A 25 -7.64 -6.61 1.75
C ARG A 25 -6.33 -6.42 1.00
N PHE A 26 -5.32 -7.22 1.35
CA PHE A 26 -4.06 -7.26 0.60
C PHE A 26 -3.87 -8.67 0.06
N ALA A 27 -3.59 -8.78 -1.24
CA ALA A 27 -3.32 -10.07 -1.89
C ALA A 27 -2.06 -9.94 -2.73
N TYR A 28 -1.18 -10.93 -2.63
CA TYR A 28 -0.02 -11.01 -3.51
C TYR A 28 -0.45 -11.33 -4.94
N ASP A 29 0.30 -10.76 -5.89
CA ASP A 29 0.12 -11.07 -7.32
C ASP A 29 0.58 -12.50 -7.60
N SER A 30 -0.19 -13.23 -8.40
CA SER A 30 0.13 -14.63 -8.69
C SER A 30 1.45 -14.81 -9.41
N ASP A 31 1.78 -13.92 -10.34
CA ASP A 31 3.07 -13.98 -11.04
C ASP A 31 4.23 -13.70 -10.10
N TYR A 32 4.03 -12.77 -9.16
CA TYR A 32 5.04 -12.48 -8.14
C TYR A 32 5.32 -13.70 -7.26
N LEU A 33 4.25 -14.37 -6.83
CA LEU A 33 4.37 -15.58 -6.01
C LEU A 33 5.06 -16.71 -6.77
N ALA A 34 4.82 -16.82 -8.08
CA ALA A 34 5.40 -17.87 -8.92
C ALA A 34 6.87 -17.62 -9.27
N THR A 35 7.35 -16.38 -9.14
CA THR A 35 8.71 -16.02 -9.51
C THR A 35 9.68 -16.40 -8.38
N LEU A 36 10.69 -17.20 -8.70
CA LEU A 36 11.70 -17.60 -7.74
C LEU A 36 12.54 -16.39 -7.31
N GLY A 37 12.90 -16.35 -6.04
CA GLY A 37 13.77 -15.32 -5.49
C GLY A 37 13.07 -14.04 -5.09
N THR A 38 11.75 -13.93 -5.29
CA THR A 38 11.00 -12.76 -4.82
C THR A 38 10.81 -12.82 -3.31
N ARG A 39 10.77 -11.65 -2.68
CA ARG A 39 10.65 -11.53 -1.23
C ARG A 39 9.26 -11.07 -0.83
N ALA A 40 8.85 -11.45 0.38
CA ALA A 40 7.67 -10.86 1.00
C ALA A 40 7.88 -9.35 1.13
N ILE A 41 6.80 -8.56 0.99
CA ILE A 41 6.90 -7.10 1.14
C ILE A 41 7.20 -6.69 2.58
N SER A 42 6.87 -7.56 3.54
CA SER A 42 7.09 -7.33 4.96
C SER A 42 7.15 -8.67 5.69
N MET A 43 7.87 -8.72 6.79
CA MET A 43 7.90 -9.90 7.65
C MET A 43 6.52 -10.21 8.24
N THR A 44 5.68 -9.19 8.38
CA THR A 44 4.32 -9.35 8.91
C THR A 44 3.31 -9.76 7.84
N LEU A 45 3.72 -9.75 6.57
CA LEU A 45 2.89 -10.12 5.43
C LEU A 45 3.65 -11.13 4.56
N PRO A 46 3.91 -12.35 5.06
CA PRO A 46 4.63 -13.37 4.29
C PRO A 46 3.93 -13.67 2.97
N LYS A 47 4.68 -14.15 1.98
CA LYS A 47 4.11 -14.56 0.70
C LYS A 47 3.06 -15.64 0.93
N SER A 48 1.88 -15.46 0.33
CA SER A 48 0.76 -16.39 0.52
C SER A 48 -0.18 -16.31 -0.68
N THR A 49 -0.81 -17.43 -1.02
CA THR A 49 -1.86 -17.45 -2.02
C THR A 49 -3.19 -16.95 -1.47
N LYS A 50 -3.31 -16.85 -0.14
CA LYS A 50 -4.53 -16.37 0.49
C LYS A 50 -4.40 -14.88 0.78
N PRO A 51 -5.48 -14.11 0.57
CA PRO A 51 -5.44 -12.69 0.90
C PRO A 51 -5.39 -12.45 2.40
N TYR A 52 -4.79 -11.32 2.78
CA TYR A 52 -4.78 -10.84 4.16
C TYR A 52 -5.91 -9.85 4.33
N MET A 53 -6.71 -10.02 5.38
CA MET A 53 -7.80 -9.10 5.71
C MET A 53 -7.48 -8.36 7.00
N SER A 54 -7.85 -7.09 7.07
CA SER A 54 -7.66 -6.30 8.29
C SER A 54 -8.76 -5.25 8.39
N LYS A 55 -9.22 -5.00 9.62
CA LYS A 55 -10.20 -3.95 9.88
C LYS A 55 -9.59 -2.56 9.81
N VAL A 56 -8.28 -2.46 10.03
CA VAL A 56 -7.53 -1.21 10.00
C VAL A 56 -6.40 -1.32 8.98
N LEU A 57 -5.85 -0.17 8.58
CA LEU A 57 -4.71 -0.19 7.66
C LEU A 57 -3.55 -0.93 8.33
N TYR A 58 -2.94 -1.84 7.59
CA TYR A 58 -1.85 -2.68 8.11
C TYR A 58 -0.72 -1.80 8.64
N PRO A 59 -0.14 -2.15 9.79
CA PRO A 59 0.98 -1.36 10.33
C PRO A 59 2.11 -1.15 9.34
N PHE A 60 2.41 -2.14 8.49
CA PHE A 60 3.44 -2.00 7.47
C PHE A 60 3.14 -0.83 6.52
N PHE A 61 1.92 -0.75 6.01
CA PHE A 61 1.54 0.32 5.08
C PHE A 61 1.45 1.67 5.79
N TYR A 62 0.94 1.67 7.01
CA TYR A 62 0.91 2.89 7.82
C TYR A 62 2.32 3.45 8.02
N GLY A 63 3.31 2.56 8.19
CA GLY A 63 4.71 2.95 8.35
C GLY A 63 5.34 3.61 7.12
N LEU A 64 4.71 3.51 5.95
CA LEU A 64 5.18 4.21 4.74
C LEU A 64 4.74 5.68 4.70
N LEU A 65 3.86 6.10 5.58
CA LEU A 65 3.30 7.45 5.57
C LEU A 65 4.22 8.43 6.28
N ALA A 66 4.28 9.65 5.75
CA ALA A 66 5.05 10.73 6.37
C ALA A 66 4.43 11.15 7.70
N GLU A 67 5.24 11.71 8.58
CA GLU A 67 4.83 12.21 9.88
C GLU A 67 5.25 13.67 10.05
N GLY A 68 4.67 14.34 11.04
CA GLY A 68 5.06 15.70 11.43
C GLY A 68 4.82 16.72 10.32
N VAL A 69 5.78 17.61 10.14
CA VAL A 69 5.68 18.73 9.19
C VAL A 69 5.51 18.22 7.76
N LEU A 70 6.18 17.12 7.40
CA LEU A 70 6.06 16.57 6.05
C LEU A 70 4.64 16.07 5.79
N LYS A 71 4.03 15.43 6.78
CA LYS A 71 2.63 15.00 6.70
C LYS A 71 1.72 16.21 6.45
N GLU A 72 1.87 17.26 7.24
CA GLU A 72 1.07 18.47 7.10
C GLU A 72 1.24 19.11 5.72
N THR A 73 2.48 19.18 5.24
CA THR A 73 2.79 19.77 3.95
C THR A 73 2.17 18.98 2.81
N GLN A 74 2.29 17.64 2.84
CA GLN A 74 1.70 16.80 1.83
C GLN A 74 0.18 16.90 1.79
N CYS A 75 -0.46 16.85 2.95
CA CYS A 75 -1.91 16.91 3.04
C CYS A 75 -2.44 18.26 2.54
N ARG A 76 -1.73 19.34 2.84
CA ARG A 76 -2.11 20.66 2.37
C ARG A 76 -1.98 20.79 0.85
N LYS A 77 -0.85 20.34 0.29
CA LYS A 77 -0.61 20.42 -1.15
C LYS A 77 -1.55 19.58 -1.96
N LEU A 78 -1.83 18.38 -1.48
CA LEU A 78 -2.66 17.41 -2.19
C LEU A 78 -4.13 17.48 -1.79
N LYS A 79 -4.47 18.38 -0.86
CA LYS A 79 -5.83 18.53 -0.34
C LYS A 79 -6.38 17.24 0.22
N LEU A 80 -5.57 16.58 1.04
CA LEU A 80 -5.93 15.32 1.68
C LEU A 80 -6.31 15.55 3.14
N ASP A 81 -7.27 14.77 3.62
CA ASP A 81 -7.58 14.71 5.04
C ASP A 81 -6.46 13.95 5.75
N GLU A 82 -5.89 14.56 6.80
CA GLU A 82 -4.80 13.94 7.57
C GLU A 82 -5.21 12.63 8.23
N ASN A 83 -6.50 12.42 8.43
CA ASN A 83 -7.03 11.19 9.03
C ASN A 83 -7.40 10.13 7.99
N ASP A 84 -7.35 10.46 6.72
CA ASP A 84 -7.59 9.50 5.64
C ASP A 84 -6.26 8.80 5.29
N HIS A 85 -5.88 7.84 6.11
CA HIS A 85 -4.58 7.17 5.98
C HIS A 85 -4.45 6.43 4.65
N PHE A 86 -5.51 5.80 4.18
CA PHE A 86 -5.47 5.08 2.91
C PHE A 86 -5.36 6.03 1.72
N GLY A 87 -6.09 7.14 1.75
CA GLY A 87 -5.96 8.17 0.72
C GLY A 87 -4.55 8.74 0.68
N ARG A 88 -3.95 8.97 1.84
CA ARG A 88 -2.56 9.42 1.94
C ARG A 88 -1.61 8.37 1.34
N LEU A 89 -1.82 7.08 1.63
CA LEU A 89 -1.01 6.01 1.08
C LEU A 89 -1.05 6.03 -0.44
N LEU A 90 -2.25 6.10 -1.02
CA LEU A 90 -2.43 6.06 -2.46
C LEU A 90 -1.82 7.27 -3.18
N LYS A 91 -1.76 8.42 -2.51
CA LYS A 91 -1.30 9.67 -3.13
C LYS A 91 0.16 9.99 -2.85
N THR A 92 0.77 9.41 -1.81
CA THR A 92 2.11 9.81 -1.39
C THR A 92 3.14 8.69 -1.39
N ALA A 93 2.73 7.43 -1.40
CA ALA A 93 3.66 6.29 -1.30
C ALA A 93 4.12 5.77 -2.67
N ASN A 94 3.93 6.54 -3.74
CA ASN A 94 4.31 6.15 -5.09
C ASN A 94 5.80 6.38 -5.37
N SER A 95 6.50 7.08 -4.50
CA SER A 95 7.94 7.32 -4.61
C SER A 95 8.47 7.75 -3.25
N ASP A 96 9.80 7.78 -3.11
CA ASP A 96 10.48 8.31 -1.92
C ASP A 96 10.05 7.68 -0.60
N THR A 97 9.61 6.42 -0.64
CA THR A 97 9.31 5.67 0.57
C THR A 97 10.60 5.16 1.20
N ILE A 98 10.54 4.88 2.51
CA ILE A 98 11.64 4.21 3.19
C ILE A 98 11.59 2.73 2.81
N GLY A 99 12.66 2.24 2.15
CA GLY A 99 12.74 0.85 1.72
C GLY A 99 12.31 0.63 0.27
N ALA A 100 12.04 -0.62 -0.08
CA ALA A 100 11.85 -1.03 -1.48
C ALA A 100 10.38 -1.00 -1.93
N VAL A 101 9.45 -0.81 -1.02
CA VAL A 101 8.01 -0.91 -1.33
C VAL A 101 7.43 0.45 -1.69
N THR A 102 6.72 0.50 -2.81
CA THR A 102 5.92 1.66 -3.22
C THR A 102 4.48 1.22 -3.47
N VAL A 103 3.56 2.17 -3.41
CA VAL A 103 2.14 1.92 -3.67
C VAL A 103 1.65 2.96 -4.66
N VAL A 104 1.05 2.49 -5.75
CA VAL A 104 0.52 3.37 -6.79
C VAL A 104 -0.98 3.15 -6.88
N GLU A 105 -1.74 4.25 -6.79
CA GLU A 105 -3.20 4.17 -6.89
C GLU A 105 -3.62 3.55 -8.21
N GLU A 106 -4.53 2.57 -8.15
CA GLU A 106 -5.13 1.99 -9.34
C GLU A 106 -6.41 2.76 -9.64
N LEU A 107 -6.41 3.44 -10.77
CA LEU A 107 -7.59 4.18 -11.22
C LEU A 107 -8.43 3.26 -12.12
N GLU A 108 -9.73 3.26 -11.88
CA GLU A 108 -10.64 2.52 -12.75
C GLU A 108 -10.83 3.28 -14.05
N ALA A 109 -10.78 2.55 -15.14
CA ALA A 109 -10.99 3.13 -16.46
C ALA A 109 -12.46 3.50 -16.67
#